data_9aa02b4008b5b76afecf2cb3168c951a
#
_entry.id   9aa02b4008b5b76afecf2cb3168c951a
#
_cell.length_a   1.000
_cell.length_b   1.000
_cell.length_c   1.000
_cell.angle_alpha   90.00
_cell.angle_beta   90.00
_cell.angle_gamma   90.00
#
_symmetry.space_group_name_H-M   'P 1'
#
loop_
_entity.id
_entity.type
_entity.pdbx_description
1 polymer ?
#
loop_
_entity_poly.entity_id
_entity_poly.type
_entity_poly.pdbx_seq_one_letter_code
_entity_poly.pdbx_strand_id
1 'polypeptide(L)'
;MNTPRLETERLILRKFTEDDLEALHAIYSDEEVNRFLPWFPLKSMEEARAFFEARYAAVYARPQGYAYAVCLKANGVPVGYVHVDAGESHDFGYGLHRDFWRQGIITEAGAAVIAQVKKDGLPYVTA
;
A
#
# COMPACT_ATOMS: atom_id res chain seq x y z
N MET A 1 4.62 16.26 -1.73
CA MET A 1 4.77 15.19 -2.74
C MET A 1 3.91 14.01 -2.35
N ASN A 2 3.26 13.40 -3.32
CA ASN A 2 2.35 12.28 -3.04
C ASN A 2 2.86 11.00 -3.67
N THR A 3 3.13 9.98 -2.84
CA THR A 3 3.50 8.63 -3.22
C THR A 3 4.56 8.58 -4.34
N PRO A 4 5.74 9.18 -4.13
CA PRO A 4 6.78 9.14 -5.16
C PRO A 4 7.25 7.70 -5.38
N ARG A 5 7.46 7.32 -6.65
CA ARG A 5 7.89 5.96 -7.00
C ARG A 5 9.23 5.62 -6.35
N LEU A 6 9.30 4.45 -5.73
CA LEU A 6 10.51 3.94 -5.09
C LEU A 6 10.88 2.59 -5.68
N GLU A 7 12.18 2.29 -5.71
CA GLU A 7 12.66 0.96 -6.09
C GLU A 7 13.60 0.44 -5.01
N THR A 8 13.49 -0.86 -4.74
CA THR A 8 14.40 -1.58 -3.85
C THR A 8 15.04 -2.72 -4.64
N GLU A 9 15.78 -3.59 -3.99
CA GLU A 9 16.42 -4.72 -4.65
C GLU A 9 15.41 -5.60 -5.40
N ARG A 10 14.27 -5.91 -4.77
CA ARG A 10 13.27 -6.84 -5.33
C ARG A 10 11.97 -6.18 -5.74
N LEU A 11 11.73 -4.93 -5.31
CA LEU A 11 10.41 -4.33 -5.33
C LEU A 11 10.37 -3.01 -6.10
N ILE A 12 9.17 -2.73 -6.61
CA ILE A 12 8.78 -1.40 -7.10
C ILE A 12 7.62 -0.96 -6.21
N LEU A 13 7.75 0.24 -5.63
CA LEU A 13 6.71 0.84 -4.82
C LEU A 13 6.14 2.02 -5.59
N ARG A 14 4.86 1.95 -5.93
CA ARG A 14 4.20 2.95 -6.78
C ARG A 14 2.75 3.15 -6.38
N LYS A 15 2.09 4.10 -7.00
CA LYS A 15 0.64 4.27 -6.82
C LYS A 15 -0.12 3.09 -7.41
N PHE A 16 -1.22 2.71 -6.75
CA PHE A 16 -2.21 1.83 -7.38
C PHE A 16 -2.89 2.60 -8.51
N THR A 17 -3.29 1.87 -9.55
CA THR A 17 -4.05 2.43 -10.66
C THR A 17 -5.30 1.57 -10.91
N GLU A 18 -6.18 2.02 -11.79
CA GLU A 18 -7.35 1.23 -12.18
C GLU A 18 -6.98 -0.11 -12.81
N ASP A 19 -5.81 -0.21 -13.40
CA ASP A 19 -5.32 -1.46 -13.99
C ASP A 19 -4.94 -2.49 -12.92
N ASP A 20 -4.86 -2.09 -11.66
CA ASP A 20 -4.48 -2.95 -10.53
C ASP A 20 -5.68 -3.50 -9.76
N LEU A 21 -6.91 -3.28 -10.23
CA LEU A 21 -8.11 -3.67 -9.48
C LEU A 21 -8.16 -5.16 -9.16
N GLU A 22 -7.72 -6.01 -10.08
CA GLU A 22 -7.69 -7.46 -9.86
C GLU A 22 -6.72 -7.81 -8.72
N ALA A 23 -5.52 -7.23 -8.74
CA ALA A 23 -4.53 -7.44 -7.68
C ALA A 23 -5.01 -6.85 -6.35
N LEU A 24 -5.61 -5.66 -6.38
CA LEU A 24 -6.19 -5.03 -5.20
C LEU A 24 -7.26 -5.93 -4.57
N HIS A 25 -8.14 -6.47 -5.39
CA HIS A 25 -9.17 -7.39 -4.95
C HIS A 25 -8.55 -8.63 -4.29
N ALA A 26 -7.51 -9.21 -4.90
CA ALA A 26 -6.84 -10.39 -4.37
C ALA A 26 -6.24 -10.12 -2.99
N ILE A 27 -5.67 -8.93 -2.77
CA ILE A 27 -5.07 -8.56 -1.49
C ILE A 27 -6.14 -8.31 -0.42
N TYR A 28 -7.16 -7.54 -0.76
CA TYR A 28 -8.17 -7.08 0.21
C TYR A 28 -9.35 -8.02 0.39
N SER A 29 -9.46 -9.09 -0.43
CA SER A 29 -10.50 -10.09 -0.25
C SER A 29 -10.12 -11.20 0.71
N ASP A 30 -8.84 -11.32 1.08
CA ASP A 30 -8.36 -12.37 1.96
C ASP A 30 -8.67 -12.01 3.42
N GLU A 31 -9.52 -12.81 4.06
CA GLU A 31 -9.93 -12.58 5.44
C GLU A 31 -8.75 -12.67 6.43
N GLU A 32 -7.80 -13.57 6.19
CA GLU A 32 -6.65 -13.73 7.07
C GLU A 32 -5.71 -12.53 6.98
N VAL A 33 -5.48 -12.00 5.78
CA VAL A 33 -4.66 -10.80 5.59
C VAL A 33 -5.30 -9.57 6.23
N ASN A 34 -6.62 -9.49 6.21
CA ASN A 34 -7.36 -8.28 6.59
C ASN A 34 -8.11 -8.39 7.93
N ARG A 35 -7.90 -9.45 8.69
CA ARG A 35 -8.72 -9.74 9.89
C ARG A 35 -8.68 -8.68 10.99
N PHE A 36 -7.62 -7.89 11.05
CA PHE A 36 -7.49 -6.82 12.04
C PHE A 36 -7.85 -5.43 11.52
N LEU A 37 -8.32 -5.34 10.27
CA LEU A 37 -8.66 -4.07 9.65
C LEU A 37 -10.11 -3.68 10.00
N PRO A 38 -10.41 -2.38 10.05
CA PRO A 38 -11.75 -1.91 10.42
C PRO A 38 -12.80 -2.05 9.32
N TRP A 39 -12.44 -2.63 8.18
CA TRP A 39 -13.37 -2.83 7.06
C TRP A 39 -13.46 -4.30 6.68
N PHE A 40 -14.57 -4.66 6.02
CA PHE A 40 -14.78 -6.02 5.57
C PHE A 40 -13.94 -6.34 4.34
N PRO A 41 -13.53 -7.62 4.16
CA PRO A 41 -12.85 -8.03 2.93
C PRO A 41 -13.71 -7.77 1.69
N LEU A 42 -13.05 -7.39 0.60
CA LEU A 42 -13.74 -7.13 -0.66
C LEU A 42 -14.26 -8.44 -1.28
N LYS A 43 -15.51 -8.43 -1.74
CA LYS A 43 -16.16 -9.63 -2.26
C LYS A 43 -16.38 -9.63 -3.76
N SER A 44 -16.19 -8.48 -4.43
CA SER A 44 -16.41 -8.36 -5.86
C SER A 44 -15.48 -7.32 -6.47
N MET A 45 -15.37 -7.32 -7.79
CA MET A 45 -14.60 -6.30 -8.50
C MET A 45 -15.26 -4.93 -8.41
N GLU A 46 -16.58 -4.88 -8.28
CA GLU A 46 -17.30 -3.63 -8.06
C GLU A 46 -16.91 -3.01 -6.72
N GLU A 47 -16.84 -3.82 -5.66
CA GLU A 47 -16.38 -3.37 -4.35
C GLU A 47 -14.91 -2.93 -4.40
N ALA A 48 -14.08 -3.64 -5.15
CA ALA A 48 -12.67 -3.27 -5.32
C ALA A 48 -12.54 -1.90 -5.99
N ARG A 49 -13.33 -1.62 -7.02
CA ARG A 49 -13.33 -0.31 -7.69
C ARG A 49 -13.77 0.79 -6.74
N ALA A 50 -14.86 0.58 -6.01
CA ALA A 50 -15.36 1.55 -5.04
C ALA A 50 -14.33 1.81 -3.93
N PHE A 51 -13.68 0.75 -3.46
CA PHE A 51 -12.63 0.85 -2.46
C PHE A 51 -11.43 1.66 -2.98
N PHE A 52 -10.99 1.37 -4.21
CA PHE A 52 -9.90 2.10 -4.85
C PHE A 52 -10.22 3.60 -4.93
N GLU A 53 -11.41 3.95 -5.39
CA GLU A 53 -11.81 5.36 -5.53
C GLU A 53 -11.91 6.07 -4.18
N ALA A 54 -12.48 5.42 -3.18
CA ALA A 54 -12.66 6.01 -1.85
C ALA A 54 -11.36 6.09 -1.06
N ARG A 55 -10.49 5.11 -1.21
CA ARG A 55 -9.30 4.96 -0.37
C ARG A 55 -8.03 5.48 -1.04
N TYR A 56 -7.79 5.11 -2.29
CA TYR A 56 -6.55 5.42 -2.98
C TYR A 56 -6.62 6.67 -3.83
N ALA A 57 -7.61 6.78 -4.69
CA ALA A 57 -7.75 7.96 -5.54
C ALA A 57 -7.92 9.22 -4.71
N ALA A 58 -8.67 9.15 -3.61
CA ALA A 58 -8.85 10.27 -2.70
C ALA A 58 -7.53 10.71 -2.05
N VAL A 59 -6.68 9.75 -1.66
CA VAL A 59 -5.35 10.07 -1.10
C VAL A 59 -4.47 10.71 -2.16
N TYR A 60 -4.48 10.17 -3.37
CA TYR A 60 -3.64 10.69 -4.47
C TYR A 60 -4.04 12.10 -4.91
N ALA A 61 -5.26 12.51 -4.61
CA ALA A 61 -5.72 13.87 -4.89
C ALA A 61 -5.19 14.90 -3.89
N ARG A 62 -4.59 14.46 -2.78
CA ARG A 62 -4.02 15.35 -1.75
C ARG A 62 -2.62 15.81 -2.15
N PRO A 63 -2.15 16.98 -1.64
CA PRO A 63 -0.79 17.43 -1.94
C PRO A 63 0.30 16.52 -1.35
N GLN A 64 0.02 15.82 -0.26
CA GLN A 64 0.97 14.90 0.34
C GLN A 64 0.25 13.63 0.81
N GLY A 65 0.88 12.47 0.62
CA GLY A 65 0.38 11.20 1.06
C GLY A 65 1.35 10.09 0.67
N TYR A 66 1.15 8.92 1.27
CA TYR A 66 2.00 7.74 1.03
C TYR A 66 1.09 6.52 1.03
N ALA A 67 0.65 6.12 -0.16
CA ALA A 67 -0.21 4.95 -0.31
C ALA A 67 0.34 4.10 -1.46
N TYR A 68 1.19 3.15 -1.10
CA TYR A 68 1.98 2.39 -2.06
C TYR A 68 1.39 1.03 -2.39
N ALA A 69 1.41 0.70 -3.68
CA ALA A 69 1.33 -0.68 -4.14
C ALA A 69 2.74 -1.27 -4.04
N VAL A 70 2.86 -2.41 -3.39
CA VAL A 70 4.13 -3.14 -3.29
C VAL A 70 4.15 -4.18 -4.41
N CYS A 71 5.02 -3.97 -5.40
CA CYS A 71 5.07 -4.81 -6.60
C CYS A 71 6.41 -5.53 -6.69
N LEU A 72 6.40 -6.77 -7.18
CA LEU A 72 7.64 -7.47 -7.48
C LEU A 72 8.22 -6.93 -8.79
N LYS A 73 9.53 -6.67 -8.84
CA LYS A 73 10.20 -6.23 -10.07
C LYS A 73 10.03 -7.23 -11.21
N ALA A 74 9.92 -8.52 -10.88
CA ALA A 74 9.85 -9.58 -11.86
C ALA A 74 8.65 -9.43 -12.83
N ASN A 75 7.52 -8.92 -12.35
CA ASN A 75 6.31 -8.81 -13.17
C ASN A 75 5.54 -7.51 -12.99
N GLY A 76 5.91 -6.66 -12.03
CA GLY A 76 5.22 -5.40 -11.78
C GLY A 76 3.83 -5.51 -11.17
N VAL A 77 3.43 -6.69 -10.73
CA VAL A 77 2.08 -6.94 -10.18
C VAL A 77 2.08 -6.65 -8.67
N PRO A 78 1.09 -5.89 -8.17
CA PRO A 78 0.97 -5.66 -6.73
C PRO A 78 0.73 -6.95 -5.96
N VAL A 79 1.50 -7.13 -4.88
CA VAL A 79 1.34 -8.27 -3.96
C VAL A 79 0.99 -7.80 -2.55
N GLY A 80 1.02 -6.49 -2.32
CA GLY A 80 0.70 -5.91 -1.03
C GLY A 80 0.60 -4.41 -1.10
N TYR A 81 0.47 -3.80 0.08
CA TYR A 81 0.40 -2.36 0.20
C TYR A 81 1.14 -1.88 1.45
N VAL A 82 1.61 -0.64 1.38
CA VAL A 82 2.16 0.09 2.52
C VAL A 82 1.63 1.50 2.44
N HIS A 83 1.08 2.02 3.53
CA HIS A 83 0.66 3.41 3.56
C HIS A 83 1.10 4.09 4.86
N VAL A 84 1.28 5.41 4.78
CA VAL A 84 1.54 6.26 5.94
C VAL A 84 0.58 7.42 5.85
N ASP A 85 -0.14 7.68 6.94
CA ASP A 85 -1.02 8.83 7.02
C ASP A 85 -0.16 10.10 7.12
N ALA A 86 -0.34 11.02 6.17
CA ALA A 86 0.38 12.30 6.19
C ALA A 86 -0.28 13.34 7.11
N GLY A 87 -1.41 13.00 7.75
CA GLY A 87 -2.07 13.83 8.74
C GLY A 87 -1.38 13.77 10.09
N GLU A 88 -2.11 14.13 11.15
CA GLU A 88 -1.53 14.24 12.49
C GLU A 88 -1.02 12.91 13.06
N SER A 89 -1.66 11.79 12.74
CA SER A 89 -1.32 10.49 13.32
C SER A 89 -0.04 9.88 12.76
N HIS A 90 0.29 10.16 11.49
CA HIS A 90 1.40 9.55 10.77
C HIS A 90 1.42 8.01 10.88
N ASP A 91 0.23 7.39 10.90
CA ASP A 91 0.11 5.95 11.09
C ASP A 91 0.65 5.16 9.90
N PHE A 92 1.40 4.10 10.20
CA PHE A 92 1.94 3.18 9.21
C PHE A 92 1.06 1.93 9.15
N GLY A 93 0.57 1.62 7.96
CA GLY A 93 -0.24 0.44 7.72
C GLY A 93 0.31 -0.39 6.57
N TYR A 94 0.09 -1.70 6.61
CA TYR A 94 0.56 -2.58 5.55
C TYR A 94 -0.29 -3.84 5.46
N GLY A 95 -0.22 -4.49 4.30
CA GLY A 95 -0.80 -5.82 4.09
C GLY A 95 -0.08 -6.48 2.95
N LEU A 96 -0.05 -7.81 2.94
CA LEU A 96 0.67 -8.59 1.94
C LEU A 96 -0.13 -9.85 1.62
N HIS A 97 -0.27 -10.16 0.33
CA HIS A 97 -0.89 -11.40 -0.11
C HIS A 97 -0.17 -12.58 0.57
N ARG A 98 -0.92 -13.54 1.14
CA ARG A 98 -0.34 -14.55 2.02
C ARG A 98 0.70 -15.44 1.34
N ASP A 99 0.65 -15.61 0.02
CA ASP A 99 1.64 -16.38 -0.73
C ASP A 99 3.04 -15.80 -0.65
N PHE A 100 3.16 -14.54 -0.22
CA PHE A 100 4.43 -13.81 -0.14
C PHE A 100 4.88 -13.55 1.29
N TRP A 101 4.18 -14.09 2.29
CA TRP A 101 4.55 -13.95 3.69
C TRP A 101 5.91 -14.60 3.97
N ARG A 102 6.59 -14.11 5.00
CA ARG A 102 7.85 -14.65 5.52
C ARG A 102 9.03 -14.59 4.54
N GLN A 103 8.98 -13.67 3.60
CA GLN A 103 10.08 -13.46 2.63
C GLN A 103 10.80 -12.12 2.83
N GLY A 104 10.45 -11.38 3.89
CA GLY A 104 11.05 -10.08 4.18
C GLY A 104 10.57 -8.96 3.27
N ILE A 105 9.51 -9.16 2.50
CA ILE A 105 9.00 -8.18 1.54
C ILE A 105 8.50 -6.92 2.24
N ILE A 106 7.69 -7.06 3.28
CA ILE A 106 7.15 -5.89 3.99
C ILE A 106 8.27 -5.15 4.75
N THR A 107 9.26 -5.87 5.26
CA THR A 107 10.42 -5.25 5.91
C THR A 107 11.18 -4.37 4.90
N GLU A 108 11.42 -4.90 3.72
CA GLU A 108 12.11 -4.18 2.64
C GLU A 108 11.30 -2.96 2.17
N ALA A 109 10.00 -3.16 1.92
CA ALA A 109 9.10 -2.08 1.49
C ALA A 109 8.95 -1.01 2.57
N GLY A 110 8.73 -1.43 3.81
CA GLY A 110 8.55 -0.51 4.93
C GLY A 110 9.76 0.36 5.17
N ALA A 111 10.96 -0.23 5.10
CA ALA A 111 12.21 0.53 5.27
C ALA A 111 12.34 1.63 4.20
N ALA A 112 12.01 1.32 2.95
CA ALA A 112 12.08 2.30 1.85
C ALA A 112 11.07 3.42 2.05
N VAL A 113 9.85 3.10 2.45
CA VAL A 113 8.79 4.09 2.68
C VAL A 113 9.14 4.99 3.86
N ILE A 114 9.62 4.43 4.96
CA ILE A 114 10.02 5.21 6.15
C ILE A 114 11.16 6.17 5.80
N ALA A 115 12.14 5.71 5.02
CA ALA A 115 13.24 6.56 4.58
C ALA A 115 12.73 7.74 3.73
N GLN A 116 11.77 7.49 2.84
CA GLN A 116 11.16 8.53 2.02
C GLN A 116 10.36 9.54 2.86
N VAL A 117 9.60 9.04 3.82
CA VAL A 117 8.81 9.87 4.73
C VAL A 117 9.71 10.82 5.53
N LYS A 118 10.82 10.30 6.04
CA LYS A 118 11.81 11.12 6.76
C LYS A 118 12.46 12.16 5.86
N LYS A 119 12.80 11.77 4.64
CA LYS A 119 13.39 12.67 3.64
C LYS A 119 12.43 13.82 3.32
N ASP A 120 11.14 13.55 3.30
CA ASP A 120 10.09 14.55 3.00
C ASP A 120 9.73 15.40 4.22
N GLY A 121 10.38 15.19 5.36
CA GLY A 121 10.27 16.05 6.52
C GLY A 121 9.22 15.68 7.56
N LEU A 122 8.60 14.51 7.46
CA LEU A 122 7.70 14.06 8.53
C LEU A 122 8.53 13.70 9.77
N PRO A 123 8.17 14.23 10.96
CA PRO A 123 9.02 14.07 12.15
C PRO A 123 8.99 12.66 12.74
N TYR A 124 7.94 11.87 12.49
CA TYR A 124 7.82 10.53 13.06
C TYR A 124 6.79 9.70 12.27
N VAL A 125 6.84 8.38 12.48
CA VAL A 125 5.85 7.43 11.96
C VAL A 125 5.40 6.57 13.14
N THR A 126 4.08 6.37 13.26
CA THR A 126 3.51 5.49 14.31
C THR A 126 2.97 4.21 13.66
N ALA A 127 3.06 3.12 14.39
CA ALA A 127 2.60 1.82 13.91
C ALA A 127 1.38 1.33 14.68
#